data_abb98d1fc019fa5c5dcb8a3eef3eab77
#
_entry.id   abb98d1fc019fa5c5dcb8a3eef3eab77
#
_cell.length_a   1.000
_cell.length_b   1.000
_cell.length_c   1.000
_cell.angle_alpha   90.00
_cell.angle_beta   90.00
_cell.angle_gamma   90.00
#
_symmetry.space_group_name_H-M   'P 1'
#
loop_
_entity.id
_entity.type
_entity.pdbx_description
1 polymer ?
#
loop_
_entity_poly.entity_id
_entity_poly.type
_entity_poly.pdbx_seq_one_letter_code
_entity_poly.pdbx_strand_id
1 'polypeptide(L)'
;MNRLAKLPLYLMMGFAGIFSFSACSDDDNKVSSTDGLISDNELQTIVQQYVDATVNPTYKLLAAETESLANSLADLRDKVKNGTVTDAEIKNVCDIFLRARSYYETSEAFLFGAASDYGIDPHIDSCTHDVYEHKTQLS
;
A
#
# COMPACT_ATOMS: atom_id res chain seq x y z
N MET A 1 -53.55 -3.68 15.96
CA MET A 1 -52.24 -3.99 16.56
C MET A 1 -51.41 -4.78 15.56
N ASN A 2 -50.30 -4.21 15.14
CA ASN A 2 -49.13 -4.82 14.48
C ASN A 2 -49.33 -5.53 13.12
N ARG A 3 -49.43 -4.77 12.04
CA ARG A 3 -49.19 -5.20 10.67
C ARG A 3 -47.99 -4.52 9.98
N LEU A 4 -47.11 -3.81 10.72
CA LEU A 4 -46.03 -3.03 10.20
C LEU A 4 -44.60 -3.65 10.41
N ALA A 5 -44.52 -4.87 10.98
CA ALA A 5 -43.23 -5.49 11.30
C ALA A 5 -42.72 -6.54 10.32
N LYS A 6 -43.39 -6.75 9.18
CA LYS A 6 -43.00 -7.81 8.23
C LYS A 6 -42.48 -7.34 6.88
N LEU A 7 -42.34 -6.03 6.66
CA LEU A 7 -41.90 -5.49 5.38
C LEU A 7 -40.37 -5.44 5.14
N PRO A 8 -39.48 -5.41 6.14
CA PRO A 8 -38.05 -5.36 5.85
C PRO A 8 -37.40 -6.70 5.53
N LEU A 9 -38.09 -7.83 5.74
CA LEU A 9 -37.46 -9.14 5.55
C LEU A 9 -37.46 -9.62 4.08
N TYR A 10 -38.35 -9.11 3.25
CA TYR A 10 -38.42 -9.49 1.83
C TYR A 10 -37.56 -8.64 0.93
N LEU A 11 -37.03 -7.50 1.39
CA LEU A 11 -36.14 -6.63 0.60
C LEU A 11 -34.66 -7.10 0.63
N MET A 12 -34.29 -7.98 1.56
CA MET A 12 -32.92 -8.49 1.68
C MET A 12 -32.68 -9.79 0.89
N MET A 13 -33.71 -10.41 0.31
CA MET A 13 -33.59 -11.70 -0.38
C MET A 13 -33.51 -11.59 -1.91
N GLY A 14 -33.46 -10.37 -2.45
CA GLY A 14 -33.47 -10.12 -3.90
C GLY A 14 -32.11 -9.81 -4.55
N PHE A 15 -30.99 -9.82 -3.80
CA PHE A 15 -29.67 -9.40 -4.34
C PHE A 15 -28.61 -10.51 -4.36
N ALA A 16 -29.01 -11.77 -4.19
CA ALA A 16 -28.11 -12.93 -4.27
C ALA A 16 -28.23 -13.64 -5.64
N GLY A 17 -27.94 -12.90 -6.70
CA GLY A 17 -27.95 -13.49 -8.04
C GLY A 17 -27.05 -12.67 -8.95
N ILE A 18 -26.03 -13.33 -9.50
CA ILE A 18 -25.15 -12.90 -10.60
C ILE A 18 -23.85 -12.25 -10.14
N PHE A 19 -22.99 -12.99 -9.44
CA PHE A 19 -21.56 -12.91 -9.65
C PHE A 19 -21.06 -14.29 -10.10
N SER A 20 -21.27 -14.58 -11.36
CA SER A 20 -20.52 -15.63 -12.04
C SER A 20 -19.13 -15.08 -12.30
N PHE A 21 -18.20 -15.27 -11.38
CA PHE A 21 -16.77 -15.13 -11.69
C PHE A 21 -16.42 -16.29 -12.62
N SER A 22 -16.36 -16.01 -13.90
CA SER A 22 -15.63 -16.88 -14.84
C SER A 22 -14.17 -16.85 -14.42
N ALA A 23 -13.71 -17.89 -13.75
CA ALA A 23 -12.30 -18.17 -13.61
C ALA A 23 -11.76 -18.34 -15.04
N CYS A 24 -10.87 -17.47 -15.47
CA CYS A 24 -10.08 -17.68 -16.67
C CYS A 24 -9.25 -18.94 -16.45
N SER A 25 -9.62 -20.03 -17.16
CA SER A 25 -8.73 -21.15 -17.35
C SER A 25 -7.66 -20.74 -18.35
N ASP A 26 -6.40 -20.99 -18.02
CA ASP A 26 -5.25 -20.93 -18.94
C ASP A 26 -5.53 -21.82 -20.14
N ASP A 27 -5.93 -21.22 -21.23
CA ASP A 27 -5.84 -21.82 -22.55
C ASP A 27 -5.00 -20.86 -23.40
N ASP A 28 -3.82 -21.35 -23.83
CA ASP A 28 -2.87 -20.74 -24.76
C ASP A 28 -3.51 -20.58 -26.16
N ASN A 29 -4.59 -19.87 -26.25
CA ASN A 29 -5.15 -19.40 -27.52
C ASN A 29 -5.22 -17.88 -27.48
N LYS A 30 -4.42 -17.27 -28.37
CA LYS A 30 -4.54 -15.88 -28.85
C LYS A 30 -5.79 -15.21 -28.30
N VAL A 31 -5.60 -14.39 -27.27
CA VAL A 31 -6.57 -13.36 -26.94
C VAL A 31 -6.64 -12.48 -28.18
N SER A 32 -7.58 -12.82 -29.03
CA SER A 32 -8.06 -11.96 -30.08
C SER A 32 -8.54 -10.72 -29.36
N SER A 33 -7.72 -9.67 -29.49
CA SER A 33 -8.11 -8.27 -29.41
C SER A 33 -9.44 -8.02 -28.68
N THR A 34 -9.38 -7.27 -27.61
CA THR A 34 -10.44 -6.35 -27.17
C THR A 34 -10.74 -5.37 -28.31
N ASP A 35 -11.03 -5.92 -29.49
CA ASP A 35 -11.38 -5.21 -30.68
C ASP A 35 -12.73 -4.51 -30.42
N GLY A 36 -12.67 -3.28 -29.94
CA GLY A 36 -13.80 -2.41 -29.90
C GLY A 36 -14.01 -1.48 -28.72
N LEU A 37 -13.23 -1.57 -27.61
CA LEU A 37 -13.48 -0.72 -26.44
C LEU A 37 -12.44 0.38 -26.22
N ILE A 38 -11.16 0.09 -26.36
CA ILE A 38 -10.08 1.08 -26.17
C ILE A 38 -8.94 0.74 -27.13
N SER A 39 -8.41 1.70 -27.85
CA SER A 39 -7.22 1.52 -28.70
C SER A 39 -5.94 1.44 -27.85
N ASP A 40 -4.88 0.81 -28.38
CA ASP A 40 -3.58 0.71 -27.69
C ASP A 40 -3.02 2.10 -27.33
N ASN A 41 -3.23 3.09 -28.19
CA ASN A 41 -2.79 4.47 -27.93
C ASN A 41 -3.58 5.13 -26.77
N GLU A 42 -4.88 4.88 -26.68
CA GLU A 42 -5.71 5.37 -25.58
C GLU A 42 -5.32 4.68 -24.26
N LEU A 43 -5.12 3.36 -24.29
CA LEU A 43 -4.65 2.62 -23.14
C LEU A 43 -3.28 3.14 -22.67
N GLN A 44 -2.33 3.34 -23.56
CA GLN A 44 -1.03 3.91 -23.24
C GLN A 44 -1.16 5.29 -22.61
N THR A 45 -2.04 6.14 -23.13
CA THR A 45 -2.30 7.47 -22.58
C THR A 45 -2.86 7.39 -21.16
N ILE A 46 -3.81 6.51 -20.91
CA ILE A 46 -4.41 6.30 -19.57
C ILE A 46 -3.35 5.81 -18.59
N VAL A 47 -2.54 4.82 -18.99
CA VAL A 47 -1.46 4.28 -18.16
C VAL A 47 -0.44 5.36 -17.82
N GLN A 48 -0.02 6.17 -18.83
CA GLN A 48 0.91 7.25 -18.59
C GLN A 48 0.34 8.29 -17.62
N GLN A 49 -0.91 8.69 -17.79
CA GLN A 49 -1.58 9.62 -16.87
C GLN A 49 -1.64 9.06 -15.44
N TYR A 50 -1.92 7.78 -15.28
CA TYR A 50 -1.93 7.12 -13.97
C TYR A 50 -0.55 7.14 -13.32
N VAL A 51 0.49 6.79 -14.08
CA VAL A 51 1.88 6.81 -13.60
C VAL A 51 2.28 8.23 -13.17
N ASP A 52 2.00 9.23 -13.97
CA ASP A 52 2.42 10.61 -13.71
C ASP A 52 1.60 11.28 -12.61
N ALA A 53 0.30 10.97 -12.52
CA ALA A 53 -0.59 11.62 -11.56
C ALA A 53 -0.66 10.88 -10.18
N THR A 54 -0.33 9.59 -10.14
CA THR A 54 -0.51 8.77 -8.93
C THR A 54 0.78 8.09 -8.50
N VAL A 55 1.39 7.28 -9.35
CA VAL A 55 2.53 6.44 -8.97
C VAL A 55 3.76 7.30 -8.61
N ASN A 56 4.20 8.13 -9.55
CA ASN A 56 5.38 8.97 -9.37
C ASN A 56 5.26 9.95 -8.18
N PRO A 57 4.13 10.67 -7.98
CA PRO A 57 3.96 11.51 -6.81
C PRO A 57 4.02 10.74 -5.49
N THR A 58 3.40 9.57 -5.41
CA THR A 58 3.40 8.74 -4.20
C THR A 58 4.82 8.32 -3.82
N TYR A 59 5.61 7.80 -4.75
CA TYR A 59 7.00 7.43 -4.48
C TYR A 59 7.89 8.63 -4.14
N LYS A 60 7.66 9.80 -4.75
CA LYS A 60 8.38 11.03 -4.38
C LYS A 60 8.10 11.45 -2.94
N LEU A 61 6.84 11.38 -2.51
CA LEU A 61 6.45 11.71 -1.15
C LEU A 61 6.96 10.68 -0.15
N LEU A 62 6.90 9.39 -0.47
CA LEU A 62 7.49 8.33 0.33
C LEU A 62 8.99 8.56 0.54
N ALA A 63 9.74 8.84 -0.54
CA ALA A 63 11.18 9.10 -0.45
C ALA A 63 11.48 10.32 0.43
N ALA A 64 10.75 11.42 0.26
CA ALA A 64 10.95 12.65 1.04
C ALA A 64 10.65 12.44 2.54
N GLU A 65 9.56 11.74 2.89
CA GLU A 65 9.23 11.48 4.29
C GLU A 65 10.19 10.45 4.91
N THR A 66 10.68 9.50 4.14
CA THR A 66 11.68 8.51 4.61
C THR A 66 13.02 9.18 4.88
N GLU A 67 13.46 10.11 4.02
CA GLU A 67 14.65 10.93 4.25
C GLU A 67 14.50 11.81 5.51
N SER A 68 13.33 12.46 5.65
CA SER A 68 13.01 13.25 6.85
C SER A 68 13.03 12.39 8.11
N LEU A 69 12.50 11.18 8.05
CA LEU A 69 12.52 10.22 9.16
C LEU A 69 13.97 9.85 9.54
N ALA A 70 14.80 9.51 8.55
CA ALA A 70 16.19 9.12 8.79
C ALA A 70 16.97 10.24 9.47
N ASN A 71 16.82 11.48 9.01
CA ASN A 71 17.46 12.65 9.59
C ASN A 71 16.96 12.90 11.04
N SER A 72 15.64 12.85 11.25
CA SER A 72 15.06 13.07 12.58
C SER A 72 15.44 11.98 13.59
N LEU A 73 15.59 10.74 13.14
CA LEU A 73 16.08 9.63 13.97
C LEU A 73 17.56 9.81 14.35
N ALA A 74 18.38 10.32 13.42
CA ALA A 74 19.78 10.62 13.72
C ALA A 74 19.92 11.72 14.80
N ASP A 75 19.13 12.79 14.67
CA ASP A 75 19.09 13.87 15.66
C ASP A 75 18.58 13.37 17.02
N LEU A 76 17.48 12.58 17.00
CA LEU A 76 16.90 12.00 18.22
C LEU A 76 17.91 11.10 18.94
N ARG A 77 18.64 10.26 18.20
CA ARG A 77 19.69 9.39 18.75
C ARG A 77 20.75 10.20 19.51
N ASP A 78 21.19 11.31 18.93
CA ASP A 78 22.23 12.12 19.54
C ASP A 78 21.71 12.88 20.80
N LYS A 79 20.45 13.31 20.79
CA LYS A 79 19.78 13.88 21.97
C LYS A 79 19.58 12.86 23.09
N VAL A 80 19.23 11.62 22.74
CA VAL A 80 19.13 10.52 23.73
C VAL A 80 20.48 10.26 24.38
N LYS A 81 21.59 10.21 23.60
CA LYS A 81 22.93 10.02 24.12
C LYS A 81 23.34 11.13 25.10
N ASN A 82 22.90 12.35 24.85
CA ASN A 82 23.20 13.53 25.66
C ASN A 82 22.21 13.74 26.82
N GLY A 83 21.17 12.91 26.94
CA GLY A 83 20.14 13.05 27.97
C GLY A 83 19.27 14.30 27.81
N THR A 84 19.15 14.84 26.58
CA THR A 84 18.43 16.09 26.29
C THR A 84 17.14 15.89 25.48
N VAL A 85 16.76 14.64 25.25
CA VAL A 85 15.54 14.30 24.49
C VAL A 85 14.28 14.75 25.24
N THR A 86 13.30 15.22 24.48
CA THR A 86 11.99 15.64 24.99
C THR A 86 10.88 14.79 24.38
N ASP A 87 9.74 14.69 25.08
CA ASP A 87 8.54 13.99 24.58
C ASP A 87 8.02 14.59 23.26
N ALA A 88 8.16 15.90 23.09
CA ALA A 88 7.76 16.58 21.86
C ALA A 88 8.60 16.15 20.66
N GLU A 89 9.88 15.91 20.84
CA GLU A 89 10.79 15.42 19.79
C GLU A 89 10.49 13.96 19.44
N ILE A 90 10.24 13.13 20.43
CA ILE A 90 9.80 11.74 20.20
C ILE A 90 8.50 11.75 19.40
N LYS A 91 7.52 12.55 19.84
CA LYS A 91 6.24 12.66 19.12
C LYS A 91 6.42 13.12 17.67
N ASN A 92 7.28 14.11 17.43
CA ASN A 92 7.56 14.58 16.07
C ASN A 92 8.11 13.46 15.17
N VAL A 93 9.03 12.64 15.67
CA VAL A 93 9.58 11.50 14.90
C VAL A 93 8.48 10.45 14.62
N CYS A 94 7.62 10.18 15.60
CA CYS A 94 6.46 9.30 15.39
C CYS A 94 5.50 9.84 14.32
N ASP A 95 5.24 11.14 14.32
CA ASP A 95 4.36 11.78 13.33
C ASP A 95 4.98 11.70 11.91
N ILE A 96 6.30 11.85 11.78
CA ILE A 96 7.02 11.67 10.49
C ILE A 96 6.92 10.20 10.05
N PHE A 97 7.16 9.25 10.95
CA PHE A 97 7.02 7.82 10.65
C PHE A 97 5.62 7.48 10.14
N LEU A 98 4.58 7.97 10.79
CA LEU A 98 3.20 7.72 10.37
C LEU A 98 2.89 8.28 8.98
N ARG A 99 3.46 9.44 8.60
CA ARG A 99 3.32 9.98 7.25
C ARG A 99 4.07 9.12 6.23
N ALA A 100 5.30 8.73 6.50
CA ALA A 100 6.07 7.84 5.63
C ALA A 100 5.34 6.51 5.44
N ARG A 101 4.84 5.91 6.53
CA ARG A 101 4.06 4.67 6.48
C ARG A 101 2.79 4.82 5.63
N SER A 102 2.08 5.94 5.73
CA SER A 102 0.89 6.20 4.91
C SER A 102 1.18 6.20 3.41
N TYR A 103 2.31 6.78 2.98
CA TYR A 103 2.71 6.74 1.56
C TYR A 103 3.18 5.34 1.13
N TYR A 104 3.82 4.60 2.02
CA TYR A 104 4.18 3.21 1.77
C TYR A 104 2.92 2.35 1.54
N GLU A 105 1.95 2.38 2.44
CA GLU A 105 0.66 1.68 2.32
C GLU A 105 -0.07 2.05 1.00
N THR A 106 -0.01 3.34 0.62
CA THR A 106 -0.59 3.78 -0.65
C THR A 106 0.15 3.15 -1.84
N SER A 107 1.47 2.95 -1.74
CA SER A 107 2.28 2.38 -2.82
C SER A 107 2.04 0.88 -3.03
N GLU A 108 1.50 0.18 -2.05
CA GLU A 108 1.17 -1.25 -2.16
C GLU A 108 0.16 -1.54 -3.28
N ALA A 109 -0.65 -0.55 -3.67
CA ALA A 109 -1.58 -0.68 -4.79
C ALA A 109 -0.88 -0.83 -6.16
N PHE A 110 0.42 -0.58 -6.27
CA PHE A 110 1.18 -0.61 -7.52
C PHE A 110 2.61 -1.15 -7.36
N LEU A 111 2.75 -2.25 -6.64
CA LEU A 111 4.02 -3.00 -6.48
C LEU A 111 4.37 -3.80 -7.74
N PHE A 112 4.54 -3.10 -8.87
CA PHE A 112 4.89 -3.68 -10.16
C PHE A 112 6.29 -3.25 -10.60
N GLY A 113 6.83 -3.93 -11.62
CA GLY A 113 8.11 -3.58 -12.22
C GLY A 113 9.23 -3.57 -11.18
N ALA A 114 10.00 -2.51 -11.09
CA ALA A 114 11.16 -2.41 -10.21
C ALA A 114 10.83 -2.66 -8.74
N ALA A 115 9.67 -2.26 -8.25
CA ALA A 115 9.26 -2.50 -6.87
C ALA A 115 9.09 -3.99 -6.58
N SER A 116 8.51 -4.74 -7.52
CA SER A 116 8.40 -6.20 -7.45
C SER A 116 9.76 -6.88 -7.65
N ASP A 117 10.52 -6.45 -8.69
CA ASP A 117 11.78 -7.08 -9.06
C ASP A 117 12.85 -6.98 -7.97
N TYR A 118 12.86 -5.88 -7.23
CA TYR A 118 13.77 -5.66 -6.10
C TYR A 118 13.20 -6.06 -4.74
N GLY A 119 11.99 -6.61 -4.70
CA GLY A 119 11.36 -7.08 -3.46
C GLY A 119 11.24 -5.98 -2.40
N ILE A 120 10.84 -4.76 -2.79
CA ILE A 120 10.79 -3.61 -1.87
C ILE A 120 9.88 -3.90 -0.70
N ASP A 121 8.70 -4.47 -0.96
CA ASP A 121 7.71 -4.79 0.06
C ASP A 121 8.24 -5.74 1.15
N PRO A 122 8.75 -6.95 0.85
CA PRO A 122 9.29 -7.83 1.88
C PRO A 122 10.52 -7.26 2.60
N HIS A 123 11.25 -6.30 2.00
CA HIS A 123 12.37 -5.66 2.69
C HIS A 123 11.92 -4.59 3.69
N ILE A 124 10.79 -3.94 3.47
CA ILE A 124 10.26 -2.88 4.33
C ILE A 124 9.29 -3.45 5.37
N ASP A 125 8.42 -4.37 4.96
CA ASP A 125 7.33 -4.89 5.80
C ASP A 125 7.58 -6.30 6.36
N SER A 126 8.73 -6.91 6.06
CA SER A 126 9.08 -8.18 6.70
C SER A 126 9.19 -7.94 8.21
N CYS A 127 8.28 -8.55 8.95
CA CYS A 127 8.30 -8.55 10.39
C CYS A 127 9.70 -8.92 10.90
N THR A 128 10.14 -8.18 11.87
CA THR A 128 11.38 -8.31 12.65
C THR A 128 11.58 -9.68 13.34
N HIS A 129 11.06 -10.75 12.77
CA HIS A 129 11.28 -12.10 13.29
C HIS A 129 12.78 -12.42 13.37
N ASP A 130 13.57 -11.93 12.40
CA ASP A 130 15.01 -12.16 12.37
C ASP A 130 15.80 -11.32 13.40
N VAL A 131 15.25 -10.20 13.87
CA VAL A 131 15.93 -9.37 14.89
C VAL A 131 15.90 -10.03 16.27
N TYR A 132 14.91 -10.86 16.55
CA TYR A 132 14.85 -11.63 17.81
C TYR A 132 15.78 -12.85 17.80
N GLU A 133 15.99 -13.51 16.68
CA GLU A 133 16.91 -14.65 16.60
C GLU A 133 18.38 -14.24 16.71
N HIS A 134 18.78 -13.08 16.19
CA HIS A 134 20.15 -12.58 16.34
C HIS A 134 20.50 -12.16 17.77
N LYS A 135 19.56 -11.76 18.61
CA LYS A 135 19.81 -11.45 20.03
C LYS A 135 20.08 -12.68 20.88
N THR A 136 19.53 -13.82 20.51
CA THR A 136 19.74 -15.10 21.26
C THR A 136 21.07 -15.77 20.92
N GLN A 137 21.75 -15.37 19.83
CA GLN A 137 23.07 -15.90 19.47
C GLN A 137 24.25 -15.09 20.03
N LEU A 138 23.99 -13.94 20.66
CA LEU A 138 25.02 -13.05 21.24
C LEU A 138 24.99 -13.02 22.77
N SER A 139 24.21 -13.87 23.41
CA SER A 139 24.20 -14.11 24.88
C SER A 139 24.75 -15.50 25.19
#